data_4f9b7ef0218fd96e26dff188fe064cda
#
_entry.id   4f9b7ef0218fd96e26dff188fe064cda
#
_cell.length_a   1.000
_cell.length_b   1.000
_cell.length_c   1.000
_cell.angle_alpha   90.00
_cell.angle_beta   90.00
_cell.angle_gamma   90.00
#
_symmetry.space_group_name_H-M   'P 1'
#
loop_
_entity.id
_entity.type
_entity.pdbx_description
1 polymer ?
#
loop_
_entity_poly.entity_id
_entity_poly.type
_entity_poly.pdbx_seq_one_letter_code
_entity_poly.pdbx_strand_id
1 'polypeptide(L)'
;EELSFTRIDLALDIKDNTIEFKQLLEYLNNNQVVTRFKKYKYVVEKQIGEDEQQTLGETIYFGSRSSNIFVRIYDKAKQMQVEGSWIRIEIVYKDEHANALALYITQGKKNLGELFSSTLNNYIRFVEKSNDSNKRRWKTADFWARILEDSERLKLSFKGAEVDPKKTADWFKTKVAPSLAFLNLYWGGDMQIVESVITGAEEKMSEKYKKILREMGLLE
;
A
#
# COMPACT_ATOMS: atom_id res chain seq x y z
N GLU A 1 -5.63 -14.71 22.97
CA GLU A 1 -4.75 -14.42 21.80
C GLU A 1 -5.41 -13.32 21.00
N GLU A 2 -4.68 -12.24 20.76
CA GLU A 2 -5.14 -11.13 19.92
C GLU A 2 -4.97 -11.56 18.45
N LEU A 3 -6.08 -11.76 17.73
CA LEU A 3 -6.03 -12.07 16.30
C LEU A 3 -5.48 -10.86 15.53
N SER A 4 -4.47 -11.09 14.71
CA SER A 4 -3.85 -10.07 13.86
C SER A 4 -3.93 -10.49 12.38
N PHE A 5 -4.43 -9.60 11.54
CA PHE A 5 -4.51 -9.79 10.10
C PHE A 5 -3.25 -9.23 9.44
N THR A 6 -2.50 -10.08 8.76
CA THR A 6 -1.32 -9.67 7.99
C THR A 6 -1.69 -9.09 6.62
N ARG A 7 -2.86 -9.50 6.08
CA ARG A 7 -3.36 -9.03 4.78
C ARG A 7 -4.86 -9.22 4.65
N ILE A 8 -5.52 -8.21 4.06
CA ILE A 8 -6.91 -8.27 3.57
C ILE A 8 -6.93 -7.63 2.19
N ASP A 9 -7.55 -8.30 1.22
CA ASP A 9 -7.74 -7.78 -0.12
C ASP A 9 -9.24 -7.53 -0.33
N LEU A 10 -9.60 -6.32 -0.74
CA LEU A 10 -10.94 -6.00 -1.24
C LEU A 10 -10.88 -5.83 -2.75
N ALA A 11 -11.81 -6.44 -3.45
CA ALA A 11 -11.87 -6.38 -4.90
C ALA A 11 -13.27 -5.94 -5.38
N LEU A 12 -13.28 -5.13 -6.45
CA LEU A 12 -14.46 -4.75 -7.20
C LEU A 12 -14.33 -5.24 -8.63
N ASP A 13 -15.31 -5.99 -9.09
CA ASP A 13 -15.44 -6.44 -10.48
C ASP A 13 -16.42 -5.55 -11.25
N ILE A 14 -15.95 -4.98 -12.36
CA ILE A 14 -16.71 -4.14 -13.25
C ILE A 14 -16.83 -4.91 -14.58
N LYS A 15 -18.01 -5.40 -14.89
CA LYS A 15 -18.28 -6.24 -16.07
C LYS A 15 -19.09 -5.54 -17.15
N ASP A 16 -19.37 -4.28 -16.94
CA ASP A 16 -19.98 -3.39 -17.92
C ASP A 16 -18.93 -2.50 -18.59
N ASN A 17 -19.33 -1.72 -19.56
CA ASN A 17 -18.43 -0.79 -20.25
C ASN A 17 -18.27 0.56 -19.50
N THR A 18 -18.51 0.59 -18.19
CA THR A 18 -18.36 1.81 -17.36
C THR A 18 -16.92 2.31 -17.37
N ILE A 19 -15.95 1.39 -17.45
CA ILE A 19 -14.52 1.72 -17.57
C ILE A 19 -13.90 0.86 -18.67
N GLU A 20 -13.12 1.53 -19.52
CA GLU A 20 -12.20 0.88 -20.45
C GLU A 20 -10.77 0.97 -19.92
N PHE A 21 -10.00 -0.12 -20.02
CA PHE A 21 -8.63 -0.13 -19.55
C PHE A 21 -7.75 0.91 -20.28
N LYS A 22 -7.97 1.08 -21.58
CA LYS A 22 -7.31 2.11 -22.41
C LYS A 22 -7.57 3.52 -21.89
N GLN A 23 -8.81 3.81 -21.48
CA GLN A 23 -9.18 5.11 -20.92
C GLN A 23 -8.37 5.43 -19.64
N LEU A 24 -8.17 4.44 -18.75
CA LEU A 24 -7.34 4.63 -17.56
C LEU A 24 -5.89 5.03 -17.91
N LEU A 25 -5.32 4.40 -18.93
CA LEU A 25 -3.97 4.73 -19.41
C LEU A 25 -3.90 6.14 -20.01
N GLU A 26 -4.92 6.56 -20.77
CA GLU A 26 -5.00 7.91 -21.32
C GLU A 26 -5.02 8.98 -20.22
N TYR A 27 -5.83 8.80 -19.17
CA TYR A 27 -5.86 9.70 -18.02
C TYR A 27 -4.53 9.75 -17.27
N LEU A 28 -3.85 8.61 -17.11
CA LEU A 28 -2.53 8.55 -16.49
C LEU A 28 -1.47 9.27 -17.32
N ASN A 29 -1.44 9.03 -18.64
CA ASN A 29 -0.50 9.67 -19.56
C ASN A 29 -0.70 11.17 -19.64
N ASN A 30 -1.94 11.63 -19.52
CA ASN A 30 -2.30 13.06 -19.49
C ASN A 30 -2.15 13.68 -18.09
N ASN A 31 -1.62 12.92 -17.12
CA ASN A 31 -1.46 13.37 -15.73
C ASN A 31 -2.79 13.83 -15.08
N GLN A 32 -3.91 13.23 -15.48
CA GLN A 32 -5.26 13.51 -15.00
C GLN A 32 -5.64 12.57 -13.84
N VAL A 33 -4.75 12.44 -12.88
CA VAL A 33 -4.95 11.65 -11.67
C VAL A 33 -4.49 12.42 -10.43
N VAL A 34 -5.29 12.37 -9.38
CA VAL A 34 -4.95 12.81 -8.02
C VAL A 34 -4.76 11.56 -7.19
N THR A 35 -3.57 11.37 -6.65
CA THR A 35 -3.25 10.15 -5.91
C THR A 35 -2.29 10.44 -4.76
N ARG A 36 -2.32 9.60 -3.73
CA ARG A 36 -1.34 9.58 -2.63
C ARG A 36 -0.10 8.77 -2.97
N PHE A 37 -0.16 7.95 -4.01
CA PHE A 37 0.97 7.17 -4.45
C PHE A 37 1.95 8.03 -5.23
N LYS A 38 3.25 7.86 -4.97
CA LYS A 38 4.32 8.61 -5.66
C LYS A 38 4.60 8.11 -7.07
N LYS A 39 4.17 6.87 -7.39
CA LYS A 39 4.42 6.22 -8.68
C LYS A 39 3.35 5.18 -8.98
N TYR A 40 3.15 4.92 -10.25
CA TYR A 40 2.44 3.76 -10.75
C TYR A 40 3.38 2.93 -11.65
N LYS A 41 3.02 1.68 -11.90
CA LYS A 41 3.69 0.78 -12.84
C LYS A 41 2.63 0.16 -13.73
N TYR A 42 2.83 0.26 -15.05
CA TYR A 42 2.03 -0.45 -16.05
C TYR A 42 2.78 -1.68 -16.52
N VAL A 43 2.12 -2.81 -16.53
CA VAL A 43 2.68 -4.11 -16.95
C VAL A 43 1.76 -4.71 -18.00
N VAL A 44 2.35 -5.14 -19.10
CA VAL A 44 1.69 -5.87 -20.17
C VAL A 44 2.31 -7.25 -20.26
N GLU A 45 1.46 -8.26 -20.26
CA GLU A 45 1.85 -9.64 -20.52
C GLU A 45 1.48 -9.99 -21.95
N LYS A 46 2.46 -10.45 -22.73
CA LYS A 46 2.27 -10.81 -24.14
C LYS A 46 2.72 -12.24 -24.37
N GLN A 47 2.01 -12.94 -25.24
CA GLN A 47 2.41 -14.24 -25.73
C GLN A 47 3.53 -14.07 -26.77
N ILE A 48 4.54 -14.95 -26.70
CA ILE A 48 5.54 -15.08 -27.75
C ILE A 48 5.06 -16.16 -28.72
N GLY A 49 4.89 -15.81 -29.99
CA GLY A 49 4.43 -16.71 -31.06
C GLY A 49 4.94 -16.24 -32.41
N GLU A 50 4.76 -17.08 -33.44
CA GLU A 50 5.25 -16.80 -34.79
C GLU A 50 4.42 -15.78 -35.56
N ASP A 51 3.12 -15.66 -35.21
CA ASP A 51 2.20 -14.71 -35.84
C ASP A 51 1.95 -13.47 -34.98
N GLU A 52 0.80 -13.04 -34.67
CA GLU A 52 0.56 -11.81 -33.91
C GLU A 52 0.82 -11.96 -32.40
N GLN A 53 1.51 -10.97 -31.80
CA GLN A 53 1.72 -10.91 -30.34
C GLN A 53 0.40 -10.66 -29.62
N GLN A 54 -0.21 -11.70 -29.08
CA GLN A 54 -1.43 -11.59 -28.30
C GLN A 54 -1.12 -11.01 -26.90
N THR A 55 -1.90 -10.01 -26.48
CA THR A 55 -1.85 -9.47 -25.11
C THR A 55 -2.67 -10.37 -24.19
N LEU A 56 -2.00 -11.04 -23.26
CA LEU A 56 -2.62 -11.97 -22.30
C LEU A 56 -3.11 -11.24 -21.03
N GLY A 57 -2.53 -10.09 -20.71
CA GLY A 57 -2.91 -9.35 -19.52
C GLY A 57 -2.34 -7.93 -19.49
N GLU A 58 -3.06 -7.05 -18.83
CA GLU A 58 -2.66 -5.67 -18.59
C GLU A 58 -2.99 -5.30 -17.15
N THR A 59 -2.01 -4.72 -16.43
CA THR A 59 -2.16 -4.34 -15.03
C THR A 59 -1.50 -3.01 -14.73
N ILE A 60 -2.23 -2.13 -14.06
CA ILE A 60 -1.71 -0.90 -13.46
C ILE A 60 -1.58 -1.11 -11.96
N TYR A 61 -0.38 -0.93 -11.42
CA TYR A 61 -0.09 -0.96 -9.99
C TYR A 61 0.13 0.45 -9.48
N PHE A 62 -0.59 0.86 -8.44
CA PHE A 62 -0.34 2.09 -7.71
C PHE A 62 0.32 1.77 -6.36
N GLY A 63 1.48 2.36 -6.12
CA GLY A 63 2.29 2.09 -4.93
C GLY A 63 3.24 0.92 -5.10
N SER A 64 3.67 0.34 -3.99
CA SER A 64 4.62 -0.76 -3.94
C SER A 64 3.99 -1.98 -3.25
N ARG A 65 4.40 -3.18 -3.67
CA ARG A 65 4.02 -4.42 -2.96
C ARG A 65 4.50 -4.47 -1.50
N SER A 66 5.51 -3.65 -1.15
CA SER A 66 6.00 -3.50 0.23
C SER A 66 5.24 -2.44 1.04
N SER A 67 4.31 -1.70 0.42
CA SER A 67 3.50 -0.70 1.12
C SER A 67 2.35 -1.37 1.86
N ASN A 68 1.93 -0.79 3.00
CA ASN A 68 0.79 -1.27 3.77
C ASN A 68 -0.54 -1.13 3.03
N ILE A 69 -0.61 -0.23 2.05
CA ILE A 69 -1.70 -0.16 1.07
C ILE A 69 -1.10 -0.04 -0.33
N PHE A 70 -1.60 -0.83 -1.25
CA PHE A 70 -1.40 -0.62 -2.68
C PHE A 70 -2.63 -1.04 -3.46
N VAL A 71 -2.78 -0.50 -4.67
CA VAL A 71 -3.92 -0.76 -5.54
C VAL A 71 -3.43 -1.34 -6.85
N ARG A 72 -4.15 -2.32 -7.37
CA ARG A 72 -3.98 -2.84 -8.73
C ARG A 72 -5.29 -2.78 -9.49
N ILE A 73 -5.20 -2.35 -10.74
CA ILE A 73 -6.31 -2.32 -11.67
C ILE A 73 -5.88 -3.13 -12.87
N TYR A 74 -6.67 -4.13 -13.26
CA TYR A 74 -6.28 -5.00 -14.35
C TYR A 74 -7.47 -5.48 -15.19
N ASP A 75 -7.14 -5.76 -16.46
CA ASP A 75 -8.07 -6.38 -17.40
C ASP A 75 -8.23 -7.86 -17.05
N LYS A 76 -9.31 -8.15 -16.31
CA LYS A 76 -9.61 -9.49 -15.84
C LYS A 76 -10.14 -10.38 -16.98
N ALA A 77 -10.78 -9.79 -17.99
CA ALA A 77 -11.23 -10.55 -19.16
C ALA A 77 -10.04 -11.14 -19.93
N LYS A 78 -9.02 -10.33 -20.20
CA LYS A 78 -7.77 -10.82 -20.82
C LYS A 78 -7.07 -11.89 -19.95
N GLN A 79 -6.96 -11.64 -18.65
CA GLN A 79 -6.34 -12.61 -17.73
C GLN A 79 -7.05 -13.97 -17.73
N MET A 80 -8.39 -13.95 -17.84
CA MET A 80 -9.20 -15.18 -17.86
C MET A 80 -9.42 -15.73 -19.26
N GLN A 81 -8.93 -15.03 -20.29
CA GLN A 81 -9.14 -15.37 -21.71
C GLN A 81 -10.63 -15.53 -22.06
N VAL A 82 -11.44 -14.61 -21.57
CA VAL A 82 -12.88 -14.55 -21.85
C VAL A 82 -13.23 -13.29 -22.65
N GLU A 83 -14.27 -13.39 -23.48
CA GLU A 83 -14.77 -12.24 -24.23
C GLU A 83 -15.52 -11.24 -23.33
N GLY A 84 -15.57 -10.00 -23.77
CA GLY A 84 -16.28 -8.91 -23.10
C GLY A 84 -15.38 -8.04 -22.22
N SER A 85 -16.02 -7.11 -21.51
CA SER A 85 -15.34 -6.18 -20.58
C SER A 85 -15.39 -6.73 -19.17
N TRP A 86 -14.22 -6.87 -18.56
CA TRP A 86 -14.11 -7.21 -17.14
C TRP A 86 -12.87 -6.57 -16.56
N ILE A 87 -13.05 -5.43 -15.92
CA ILE A 87 -11.99 -4.75 -15.19
C ILE A 87 -12.12 -5.08 -13.70
N ARG A 88 -11.01 -5.43 -13.05
CA ARG A 88 -10.97 -5.60 -11.60
C ARG A 88 -10.08 -4.55 -10.95
N ILE A 89 -10.59 -3.94 -9.91
CA ILE A 89 -9.86 -3.04 -9.03
C ILE A 89 -9.68 -3.75 -7.69
N GLU A 90 -8.44 -3.92 -7.24
CA GLU A 90 -8.13 -4.53 -5.96
C GLU A 90 -7.35 -3.57 -5.07
N ILE A 91 -7.78 -3.44 -3.83
CA ILE A 91 -7.07 -2.72 -2.77
C ILE A 91 -6.52 -3.75 -1.81
N VAL A 92 -5.21 -3.77 -1.67
CA VAL A 92 -4.51 -4.66 -0.73
C VAL A 92 -4.14 -3.89 0.51
N TYR A 93 -4.61 -4.35 1.65
CA TYR A 93 -4.30 -3.83 2.97
C TYR A 93 -3.38 -4.80 3.68
N LYS A 94 -2.34 -4.29 4.33
CA LYS A 94 -1.38 -5.10 5.08
C LYS A 94 -1.21 -4.58 6.49
N ASP A 95 -0.81 -5.50 7.35
CA ASP A 95 -0.41 -5.24 8.72
C ASP A 95 -1.42 -4.36 9.48
N GLU A 96 -1.02 -3.20 9.94
CA GLU A 96 -1.85 -2.27 10.70
C GLU A 96 -3.10 -1.80 9.94
N HIS A 97 -3.00 -1.64 8.61
CA HIS A 97 -4.14 -1.28 7.78
C HIS A 97 -5.12 -2.44 7.61
N ALA A 98 -4.63 -3.67 7.55
CA ALA A 98 -5.50 -4.85 7.54
C ALA A 98 -6.25 -4.99 8.88
N ASN A 99 -5.56 -4.79 10.01
CA ASN A 99 -6.18 -4.80 11.32
C ASN A 99 -7.22 -3.68 11.48
N ALA A 100 -6.91 -2.45 11.04
CA ALA A 100 -7.85 -1.34 11.08
C ALA A 100 -9.10 -1.65 10.22
N LEU A 101 -8.91 -2.20 9.02
CA LEU A 101 -10.01 -2.60 8.16
C LEU A 101 -10.88 -3.69 8.81
N ALA A 102 -10.27 -4.71 9.41
CA ALA A 102 -10.96 -5.76 10.12
C ALA A 102 -11.85 -5.20 11.25
N LEU A 103 -11.35 -4.23 12.02
CA LEU A 103 -12.13 -3.53 13.04
C LEU A 103 -13.33 -2.78 12.44
N TYR A 104 -13.17 -2.09 11.32
CA TYR A 104 -14.30 -1.42 10.66
C TYR A 104 -15.37 -2.42 10.21
N ILE A 105 -14.96 -3.57 9.67
CA ILE A 105 -15.87 -4.64 9.25
C ILE A 105 -16.61 -5.22 10.46
N THR A 106 -15.90 -5.56 11.52
CA THR A 106 -16.50 -6.18 12.72
C THR A 106 -17.40 -5.23 13.51
N GLN A 107 -17.12 -3.93 13.48
CA GLN A 107 -17.97 -2.92 14.10
C GLN A 107 -19.27 -2.65 13.32
N GLY A 108 -19.42 -3.17 12.10
CA GLY A 108 -20.63 -3.03 11.27
C GLY A 108 -21.00 -1.60 10.90
N LYS A 109 -20.07 -0.64 11.03
CA LYS A 109 -20.32 0.79 10.80
C LYS A 109 -20.47 1.12 9.32
N LYS A 110 -19.88 0.33 8.43
CA LYS A 110 -19.94 0.47 6.98
C LYS A 110 -19.95 -0.90 6.34
N ASN A 111 -20.65 -1.02 5.21
CA ASN A 111 -20.57 -2.25 4.39
C ASN A 111 -19.25 -2.30 3.59
N LEU A 112 -18.94 -3.46 3.00
CA LEU A 112 -17.69 -3.66 2.27
C LEU A 112 -17.55 -2.73 1.05
N GLY A 113 -18.65 -2.42 0.35
CA GLY A 113 -18.65 -1.51 -0.78
C GLY A 113 -18.29 -0.08 -0.37
N GLU A 114 -18.89 0.41 0.71
CA GLU A 114 -18.56 1.73 1.26
C GLU A 114 -17.09 1.81 1.75
N LEU A 115 -16.59 0.75 2.37
CA LEU A 115 -15.19 0.67 2.80
C LEU A 115 -14.25 0.69 1.59
N PHE A 116 -14.56 -0.08 0.54
CA PHE A 116 -13.82 -0.11 -0.69
C PHE A 116 -13.80 1.27 -1.37
N SER A 117 -14.98 1.83 -1.66
CA SER A 117 -15.12 3.10 -2.39
C SER A 117 -14.52 4.27 -1.61
N SER A 118 -14.73 4.32 -0.29
CA SER A 118 -14.15 5.37 0.58
C SER A 118 -12.63 5.32 0.60
N THR A 119 -12.04 4.12 0.65
CA THR A 119 -10.59 3.95 0.59
C THR A 119 -10.07 4.32 -0.78
N LEU A 120 -10.70 3.82 -1.85
CA LEU A 120 -10.30 4.12 -3.21
C LEU A 120 -10.31 5.64 -3.47
N ASN A 121 -11.39 6.33 -3.09
CA ASN A 121 -11.51 7.79 -3.21
C ASN A 121 -10.43 8.56 -2.42
N ASN A 122 -9.97 8.00 -1.31
CA ASN A 122 -8.90 8.62 -0.52
C ASN A 122 -7.51 8.47 -1.18
N TYR A 123 -7.30 7.38 -1.94
CA TYR A 123 -6.00 7.06 -2.52
C TYR A 123 -5.85 7.41 -3.99
N ILE A 124 -6.92 7.27 -4.80
CA ILE A 124 -6.88 7.48 -6.25
C ILE A 124 -8.16 8.16 -6.69
N ARG A 125 -8.03 9.21 -7.49
CA ARG A 125 -9.13 9.90 -8.13
C ARG A 125 -8.72 10.35 -9.52
N PHE A 126 -9.33 9.82 -10.54
CA PHE A 126 -9.19 10.31 -11.91
C PHE A 126 -10.02 11.59 -12.07
N VAL A 127 -9.50 12.57 -12.78
CA VAL A 127 -10.04 13.94 -12.80
C VAL A 127 -10.07 14.52 -14.21
N GLU A 128 -11.10 15.34 -14.47
CA GLU A 128 -11.20 16.09 -15.71
C GLU A 128 -10.23 17.29 -15.69
N LYS A 129 -9.54 17.48 -16.80
CA LYS A 129 -8.61 18.63 -16.94
C LYS A 129 -9.37 19.94 -16.79
N SER A 130 -8.84 20.84 -16.00
CA SER A 130 -9.37 22.18 -15.75
C SER A 130 -8.25 23.21 -15.83
N ASN A 131 -8.61 24.48 -15.92
CA ASN A 131 -7.68 25.61 -15.90
C ASN A 131 -7.16 25.92 -14.47
N ASP A 132 -7.70 25.29 -13.42
CA ASP A 132 -7.19 25.43 -12.06
C ASP A 132 -5.82 24.75 -11.94
N SER A 133 -4.82 25.47 -11.45
CA SER A 133 -3.47 24.94 -11.22
C SER A 133 -3.43 23.82 -10.17
N ASN A 134 -4.42 23.76 -9.26
CA ASN A 134 -4.50 22.73 -8.24
C ASN A 134 -5.41 21.58 -8.67
N LYS A 135 -4.81 20.50 -9.17
CA LYS A 135 -5.53 19.29 -9.60
C LYS A 135 -6.47 18.68 -8.54
N ARG A 136 -6.24 18.93 -7.25
CA ARG A 136 -7.12 18.42 -6.19
C ARG A 136 -8.52 19.04 -6.24
N ARG A 137 -8.68 20.19 -6.89
CA ARG A 137 -9.96 20.88 -7.10
C ARG A 137 -10.64 20.50 -8.42
N TRP A 138 -9.93 19.79 -9.30
CA TRP A 138 -10.52 19.34 -10.55
C TRP A 138 -11.68 18.38 -10.31
N LYS A 139 -12.70 18.45 -11.16
CA LYS A 139 -13.86 17.55 -11.12
C LYS A 139 -13.39 16.10 -11.25
N THR A 140 -13.99 15.19 -10.50
CA THR A 140 -13.79 13.75 -10.70
C THR A 140 -14.34 13.36 -12.06
N ALA A 141 -13.61 12.55 -12.81
CA ALA A 141 -14.05 12.01 -14.08
C ALA A 141 -15.33 11.19 -13.91
N ASP A 142 -16.31 11.35 -14.81
CA ASP A 142 -17.64 10.79 -14.63
C ASP A 142 -17.63 9.26 -14.53
N PHE A 143 -16.75 8.57 -15.30
CA PHE A 143 -16.61 7.12 -15.17
C PHE A 143 -16.09 6.71 -13.79
N TRP A 144 -15.20 7.49 -13.18
CA TRP A 144 -14.67 7.20 -11.87
C TRP A 144 -15.64 7.56 -10.76
N ALA A 145 -16.42 8.63 -10.96
CA ALA A 145 -17.46 9.03 -10.02
C ALA A 145 -18.51 7.94 -9.82
N ARG A 146 -18.92 7.25 -10.92
CA ARG A 146 -19.86 6.12 -10.88
C ARG A 146 -19.36 4.96 -9.99
N ILE A 147 -18.04 4.75 -9.94
CA ILE A 147 -17.46 3.70 -9.07
C ILE A 147 -17.46 4.12 -7.62
N LEU A 148 -17.24 5.40 -7.39
CA LEU A 148 -17.13 5.93 -6.02
C LEU A 148 -18.49 6.16 -5.37
N GLU A 149 -19.56 6.40 -6.15
CA GLU A 149 -20.95 6.62 -5.74
C GLU A 149 -21.08 7.33 -4.39
N ASP A 150 -20.90 8.63 -4.34
CA ASP A 150 -21.08 9.48 -3.16
C ASP A 150 -20.33 9.01 -1.89
N SER A 151 -19.35 8.12 -2.04
CA SER A 151 -18.59 7.62 -0.91
C SER A 151 -17.74 8.71 -0.27
N GLU A 152 -17.85 8.86 1.04
CA GLU A 152 -16.94 9.69 1.81
C GLU A 152 -15.53 9.08 1.82
N ARG A 153 -14.50 9.94 1.88
CA ARG A 153 -13.10 9.50 1.97
C ARG A 153 -12.83 8.85 3.32
N LEU A 154 -12.60 7.55 3.33
CA LEU A 154 -12.16 6.84 4.51
C LEU A 154 -10.68 7.09 4.78
N LYS A 155 -10.38 7.62 5.95
CA LYS A 155 -9.02 7.66 6.49
C LYS A 155 -8.89 6.51 7.48
N LEU A 156 -8.19 5.45 7.08
CA LEU A 156 -7.75 4.43 8.02
C LEU A 156 -6.62 5.04 8.86
N SER A 157 -6.99 5.63 9.99
CA SER A 157 -6.04 6.12 10.98
C SER A 157 -5.88 5.05 12.06
N PHE A 158 -4.66 4.70 12.37
CA PHE A 158 -4.32 3.92 13.56
C PHE A 158 -3.28 4.72 14.35
N LYS A 159 -3.32 4.59 15.65
CA LYS A 159 -2.17 4.97 16.45
C LYS A 159 -1.04 4.05 15.97
N GLY A 160 0.05 4.61 15.47
CA GLY A 160 1.24 3.82 15.15
C GLY A 160 1.51 2.90 16.33
N ALA A 161 1.84 1.63 16.07
CA ALA A 161 2.10 0.67 17.12
C ALA A 161 3.06 1.32 18.13
N GLU A 162 2.64 1.40 19.38
CA GLU A 162 3.51 1.87 20.44
C GLU A 162 4.73 0.94 20.46
N VAL A 163 5.91 1.51 20.48
CA VAL A 163 7.11 0.69 20.61
C VAL A 163 7.08 0.08 21.99
N ASP A 164 6.95 -1.22 22.06
CA ASP A 164 7.10 -1.97 23.29
C ASP A 164 8.59 -2.32 23.45
N PRO A 165 9.31 -1.73 24.43
CA PRO A 165 10.71 -2.03 24.65
C PRO A 165 10.99 -3.51 24.87
N LYS A 166 10.05 -4.24 25.49
CA LYS A 166 10.18 -5.67 25.76
C LYS A 166 10.11 -6.48 24.45
N LYS A 167 9.14 -6.20 23.61
CA LYS A 167 9.03 -6.84 22.26
C LYS A 167 10.25 -6.52 21.40
N THR A 168 10.77 -5.28 21.48
CA THR A 168 11.98 -4.87 20.78
C THR A 168 13.20 -5.65 21.30
N ALA A 169 13.32 -5.84 22.60
CA ALA A 169 14.41 -6.62 23.20
C ALA A 169 14.33 -8.11 22.81
N ASP A 170 13.15 -8.71 22.80
CA ASP A 170 12.94 -10.10 22.38
C ASP A 170 13.26 -10.29 20.89
N TRP A 171 12.83 -9.38 20.04
CA TRP A 171 13.21 -9.36 18.63
C TRP A 171 14.72 -9.24 18.44
N PHE A 172 15.39 -8.34 19.19
CA PHE A 172 16.84 -8.19 19.16
C PHE A 172 17.53 -9.50 19.50
N LYS A 173 17.16 -10.13 20.63
CA LYS A 173 17.74 -11.40 21.10
C LYS A 173 17.60 -12.51 20.06
N THR A 174 16.45 -12.60 19.41
CA THR A 174 16.14 -13.72 18.50
C THR A 174 16.57 -13.50 17.05
N LYS A 175 16.62 -12.25 16.59
CA LYS A 175 16.87 -11.93 15.17
C LYS A 175 18.19 -11.20 14.93
N VAL A 176 18.64 -10.36 15.87
CA VAL A 176 19.83 -9.52 15.69
C VAL A 176 21.05 -10.10 16.41
N ALA A 177 20.89 -10.55 17.63
CA ALA A 177 22.01 -11.06 18.44
C ALA A 177 22.78 -12.22 17.78
N PRO A 178 22.16 -13.18 17.07
CA PRO A 178 22.91 -14.22 16.36
C PRO A 178 23.84 -13.65 15.28
N SER A 179 23.39 -12.62 14.54
CA SER A 179 24.21 -11.96 13.52
C SER A 179 25.34 -11.14 14.15
N LEU A 180 25.10 -10.49 15.28
CA LEU A 180 26.14 -9.79 16.04
C LEU A 180 27.19 -10.77 16.59
N ALA A 181 26.78 -11.93 17.09
CA ALA A 181 27.70 -12.97 17.55
C ALA A 181 28.61 -13.45 16.41
N PHE A 182 28.02 -13.69 15.22
CA PHE A 182 28.79 -14.03 14.03
C PHE A 182 29.82 -12.94 13.68
N LEU A 183 29.39 -11.67 13.62
CA LEU A 183 30.26 -10.55 13.31
C LEU A 183 31.38 -10.36 14.36
N ASN A 184 31.04 -10.52 15.64
CA ASN A 184 32.03 -10.46 16.70
C ASN A 184 33.15 -11.52 16.52
N LEU A 185 32.77 -12.76 16.21
CA LEU A 185 33.74 -13.82 15.91
C LEU A 185 34.55 -13.53 14.63
N TYR A 186 33.87 -13.01 13.60
CA TYR A 186 34.53 -12.61 12.35
C TYR A 186 35.56 -11.51 12.55
N TRP A 187 35.36 -10.61 13.50
CA TRP A 187 36.31 -9.56 13.90
C TRP A 187 37.31 -10.02 14.96
N GLY A 188 37.45 -11.33 15.21
CA GLY A 188 38.43 -11.89 16.14
C GLY A 188 38.00 -11.85 17.58
N GLY A 189 36.73 -11.64 17.89
CA GLY A 189 36.19 -11.59 19.25
C GLY A 189 36.40 -10.24 19.98
N ASP A 190 36.74 -9.19 19.24
CA ASP A 190 36.96 -7.86 19.85
C ASP A 190 35.61 -7.16 20.12
N MET A 191 35.20 -7.18 21.38
CA MET A 191 33.95 -6.53 21.81
C MET A 191 33.96 -5.01 21.66
N GLN A 192 35.13 -4.36 21.61
CA GLN A 192 35.22 -2.90 21.41
C GLN A 192 34.67 -2.49 20.03
N ILE A 193 34.86 -3.34 19.04
CA ILE A 193 34.29 -3.10 17.70
C ILE A 193 32.75 -3.14 17.76
N VAL A 194 32.18 -4.12 18.44
CA VAL A 194 30.71 -4.23 18.61
C VAL A 194 30.17 -3.01 19.37
N GLU A 195 30.85 -2.60 20.43
CA GLU A 195 30.48 -1.44 21.24
C GLU A 195 30.51 -0.15 20.40
N SER A 196 31.52 0.05 19.58
CA SER A 196 31.64 1.22 18.70
C SER A 196 30.50 1.28 17.67
N VAL A 197 30.07 0.12 17.15
CA VAL A 197 28.90 0.04 16.21
C VAL A 197 27.61 0.43 16.92
N ILE A 198 27.41 0.01 18.16
CA ILE A 198 26.20 0.34 18.94
C ILE A 198 26.18 1.84 19.24
N THR A 199 27.31 2.39 19.77
CA THR A 199 27.44 3.82 20.08
C THR A 199 27.22 4.68 18.84
N GLY A 200 27.81 4.32 17.69
CA GLY A 200 27.61 5.04 16.44
C GLY A 200 26.17 4.93 15.86
N ALA A 201 25.36 4.00 16.37
CA ALA A 201 23.95 3.87 15.97
C ALA A 201 23.00 4.77 16.80
N GLU A 202 23.43 5.29 17.94
CA GLU A 202 22.60 6.14 18.82
C GLU A 202 22.12 7.41 18.09
N GLU A 203 22.99 8.06 17.33
CA GLU A 203 22.66 9.26 16.55
C GLU A 203 21.61 8.96 15.47
N LYS A 204 21.57 7.72 14.97
CA LYS A 204 20.62 7.24 13.92
C LYS A 204 19.34 6.70 14.50
N MET A 205 19.17 6.74 15.82
CA MET A 205 17.97 6.26 16.50
C MET A 205 16.74 7.05 16.04
N SER A 206 15.66 6.34 15.72
CA SER A 206 14.42 6.98 15.30
C SER A 206 13.79 7.82 16.42
N GLU A 207 13.11 8.92 16.07
CA GLU A 207 12.44 9.77 17.05
C GLU A 207 11.40 9.01 17.89
N LYS A 208 10.87 7.93 17.38
CA LYS A 208 9.96 7.06 18.11
C LYS A 208 10.62 6.39 19.32
N TYR A 209 11.85 5.93 19.17
CA TYR A 209 12.64 5.37 20.28
C TYR A 209 13.11 6.45 21.24
N LYS A 210 13.60 7.58 20.72
CA LYS A 210 14.04 8.73 21.53
C LYS A 210 12.91 9.25 22.42
N LYS A 211 11.68 9.34 21.88
CA LYS A 211 10.50 9.72 22.67
C LYS A 211 10.27 8.82 23.87
N ILE A 212 10.36 7.50 23.69
CA ILE A 212 10.18 6.53 24.79
C ILE A 212 11.26 6.71 25.85
N LEU A 213 12.52 6.89 25.42
CA LEU A 213 13.62 7.09 26.35
C LEU A 213 13.46 8.38 27.15
N ARG A 214 12.95 9.46 26.54
CA ARG A 214 12.60 10.71 27.24
C ARG A 214 11.49 10.48 28.26
N GLU A 215 10.43 9.76 27.89
CA GLU A 215 9.32 9.44 28.81
C GLU A 215 9.77 8.55 29.97
N MET A 216 10.84 7.77 29.81
CA MET A 216 11.46 6.98 30.87
C MET A 216 12.54 7.73 31.64
N GLY A 217 12.86 8.99 31.27
CA GLY A 217 13.92 9.76 31.89
C GLY A 217 15.34 9.26 31.58
N LEU A 218 15.52 8.51 30.49
CA LEU A 218 16.80 7.94 30.06
C LEU A 218 17.47 8.74 28.94
N LEU A 219 16.82 9.75 28.42
CA LEU A 219 17.34 10.69 27.41
C LEU A 219 16.80 12.10 27.73
N GLU A 220 17.64 13.13 27.54
CA GLU A 220 17.27 14.54 27.69
C GLU A 220 16.38 15.04 26.52
#